data_f2dd9a578d3783ef71240dfbcb9cfd6b
#
_entry.id   f2dd9a578d3783ef71240dfbcb9cfd6b
#
_cell.length_a   1.000
_cell.length_b   1.000
_cell.length_c   1.000
_cell.angle_alpha   90.00
_cell.angle_beta   90.00
_cell.angle_gamma   90.00
#
_symmetry.space_group_name_H-M   'P 1'
#
loop_
_entity.id
_entity.type
_entity.pdbx_description
1 polymer ?
#
loop_
_entity_poly.entity_id
_entity_poly.type
_entity_poly.pdbx_seq_one_letter_code
_entity_poly.pdbx_strand_id
1 'polypeptide(L)'
;MVQMISAASNKRLARNTLLLYFRTIVVMAITLFTSRVILKSLGIDDYGTYNVIGGFVTMFSLLGGTLVSATQRFINVELGKKEGGNPNEVFCTAMGIHLVLASIIFLALETFGVWFLNYKMNIPDGRMFAANIVLQCSIVAFLLNIICMPYNAVIIANERMKAFAYITIFDAMVKLIISYFLYIVAGDRLIVYAILLLLLALVDRSIYSIYCKRHFPEVTRFHLVRSKQSYIRQTSFASYTFLGSFAAILSNHGVNIVLNLFCGVAVNAARAISMQILSAVSKFVSDFTVALNPQIVKTYAAGELDKSMELVYRGAKFSYFLMFMFSVPIIFLTPEILNLWLGHYPDHTVIFVRLTLIYGLITVLSKTLTTEILATGKIRANAFIIGGLRLLILPISYLVLWMGYDAYMVYYVLIVIDGLSIFTRLYILKDVTEVKMIGYLKNVLFPVLLVSILAFSACYLLWKLVPCTMPYNILYVFTSILVNIIVIACIGITTNERQMIMSGINRLFKRVK
;
A
#
# COMPACT_ATOMS: atom_id res chain seq x y z
N MET A 1 -15.67 -25.61 -20.09
CA MET A 1 -15.21 -25.68 -18.70
C MET A 1 -14.18 -24.59 -18.36
N VAL A 2 -13.11 -24.40 -19.13
CA VAL A 2 -12.06 -23.36 -18.93
C VAL A 2 -12.65 -21.93 -18.92
N GLN A 3 -13.55 -21.57 -19.83
CA GLN A 3 -14.21 -20.26 -19.85
C GLN A 3 -15.12 -20.00 -18.63
N MET A 4 -15.74 -21.03 -18.07
CA MET A 4 -16.56 -20.90 -16.85
C MET A 4 -15.71 -20.64 -15.60
N ILE A 5 -14.53 -21.27 -15.50
CA ILE A 5 -13.60 -21.05 -14.38
C ILE A 5 -13.03 -19.62 -14.43
N SER A 6 -12.65 -19.14 -15.62
CA SER A 6 -12.19 -17.76 -15.85
C SER A 6 -13.27 -16.72 -15.49
N ALA A 7 -14.53 -16.95 -15.89
CA ALA A 7 -15.65 -16.04 -15.58
C ALA A 7 -15.96 -15.97 -14.08
N ALA A 8 -15.88 -17.09 -13.36
CA ALA A 8 -16.08 -17.13 -11.91
C ALA A 8 -14.95 -16.42 -11.14
N SER A 9 -13.70 -16.58 -11.58
CA SER A 9 -12.52 -15.91 -11.02
C SER A 9 -12.63 -14.39 -11.20
N ASN A 10 -12.95 -13.92 -12.40
CA ASN A 10 -13.08 -12.48 -12.69
C ASN A 10 -14.21 -11.81 -11.92
N LYS A 11 -15.34 -12.50 -11.74
CA LYS A 11 -16.45 -12.01 -10.92
C LYS A 11 -16.03 -11.86 -9.44
N ARG A 12 -15.26 -12.83 -8.94
CA ARG A 12 -14.75 -12.80 -7.57
C ARG A 12 -13.77 -11.64 -7.39
N LEU A 13 -12.87 -11.42 -8.36
CA LEU A 13 -11.95 -10.30 -8.38
C LEU A 13 -12.71 -8.96 -8.35
N ALA A 14 -13.64 -8.72 -9.26
CA ALA A 14 -14.42 -7.49 -9.34
C ALA A 14 -15.18 -7.20 -8.03
N ARG A 15 -15.84 -8.22 -7.46
CA ARG A 15 -16.54 -8.09 -6.18
C ARG A 15 -15.59 -7.77 -5.02
N ASN A 16 -14.44 -8.43 -4.97
CA ASN A 16 -13.44 -8.20 -3.94
C ASN A 16 -12.87 -6.79 -4.05
N THR A 17 -12.56 -6.32 -5.25
CA THR A 17 -12.08 -4.97 -5.49
C THR A 17 -13.10 -3.91 -5.07
N LEU A 18 -14.38 -4.08 -5.45
CA LEU A 18 -15.44 -3.15 -5.05
C LEU A 18 -15.61 -3.06 -3.54
N LEU A 19 -15.55 -4.20 -2.85
CA LEU A 19 -15.61 -4.25 -1.38
C LEU A 19 -14.42 -3.54 -0.73
N LEU A 20 -13.22 -3.69 -1.29
CA LEU A 20 -12.03 -3.01 -0.79
C LEU A 20 -12.11 -1.50 -1.01
N TYR A 21 -12.65 -1.04 -2.14
CA TYR A 21 -12.88 0.39 -2.37
C TYR A 21 -13.90 0.98 -1.39
N PHE A 22 -15.04 0.32 -1.22
CA PHE A 22 -16.03 0.73 -0.23
C PHE A 22 -15.41 0.83 1.18
N ARG A 23 -14.68 -0.21 1.59
CA ARG A 23 -13.92 -0.21 2.85
C ARG A 23 -12.98 1.00 2.93
N THR A 24 -12.20 1.25 1.89
CA THR A 24 -11.19 2.32 1.89
C THR A 24 -11.83 3.69 2.06
N ILE A 25 -12.92 3.97 1.36
CA ILE A 25 -13.66 5.23 1.49
C ILE A 25 -14.22 5.37 2.92
N VAL A 26 -14.87 4.32 3.43
CA VAL A 26 -15.46 4.32 4.78
C VAL A 26 -14.38 4.50 5.84
N VAL A 27 -13.31 3.72 5.80
CA VAL A 27 -12.21 3.80 6.78
C VAL A 27 -11.52 5.17 6.71
N MET A 28 -11.30 5.72 5.50
CA MET A 28 -10.70 7.04 5.33
C MET A 28 -11.58 8.14 5.95
N ALA A 29 -12.87 8.13 5.67
CA ALA A 29 -13.81 9.09 6.25
C ALA A 29 -13.84 9.00 7.78
N ILE A 30 -13.94 7.78 8.33
CA ILE A 30 -13.91 7.55 9.78
C ILE A 30 -12.60 8.04 10.37
N THR A 31 -11.45 7.73 9.77
CA THR A 31 -10.13 8.10 10.28
C THR A 31 -9.93 9.62 10.31
N LEU A 32 -10.35 10.33 9.25
CA LEU A 32 -10.29 11.80 9.20
C LEU A 32 -11.16 12.44 10.31
N PHE A 33 -12.32 11.86 10.54
CA PHE A 33 -13.20 12.34 11.60
C PHE A 33 -12.66 12.01 12.98
N THR A 34 -12.15 10.80 13.18
CA THR A 34 -11.54 10.32 14.44
C THR A 34 -10.37 11.20 14.86
N SER A 35 -9.45 11.52 13.94
CA SER A 35 -8.28 12.36 14.28
C SER A 35 -8.67 13.77 14.75
N ARG A 36 -9.73 14.35 14.19
CA ARG A 36 -10.27 15.63 14.66
C ARG A 36 -10.84 15.51 16.08
N VAL A 37 -11.59 14.45 16.36
CA VAL A 37 -12.18 14.19 17.68
C VAL A 37 -11.09 13.96 18.73
N ILE A 38 -10.08 13.15 18.41
CA ILE A 38 -8.94 12.88 19.31
C ILE A 38 -8.18 14.17 19.64
N LEU A 39 -7.83 14.97 18.63
CA LEU A 39 -7.11 16.22 18.82
C LEU A 39 -7.90 17.17 19.73
N LYS A 40 -9.22 17.24 19.56
CA LYS A 40 -10.08 18.08 20.40
C LYS A 40 -10.23 17.54 21.83
N SER A 41 -10.23 16.22 22.03
CA SER A 41 -10.40 15.60 23.35
C SER A 41 -9.11 15.51 24.17
N LEU A 42 -7.96 15.26 23.54
CA LEU A 42 -6.65 15.19 24.19
C LEU A 42 -5.99 16.56 24.35
N GLY A 43 -6.25 17.48 23.42
CA GLY A 43 -5.47 18.71 23.27
C GLY A 43 -4.18 18.50 22.46
N ILE A 44 -3.47 19.60 22.19
CA ILE A 44 -2.29 19.59 21.29
C ILE A 44 -1.13 18.80 21.90
N ASP A 45 -0.84 19.02 23.19
CA ASP A 45 0.33 18.46 23.87
C ASP A 45 0.22 16.93 24.02
N ASP A 46 -0.93 16.43 24.49
CA ASP A 46 -1.17 15.00 24.66
C ASP A 46 -1.29 14.28 23.31
N TYR A 47 -1.95 14.91 22.34
CA TYR A 47 -2.01 14.39 20.98
C TYR A 47 -0.63 14.34 20.33
N GLY A 48 0.20 15.37 20.55
CA GLY A 48 1.58 15.42 20.11
C GLY A 48 2.42 14.32 20.75
N THR A 49 2.34 14.16 22.06
CA THR A 49 3.02 13.10 22.83
C THR A 49 2.65 11.71 22.33
N TYR A 50 1.35 11.44 22.13
CA TYR A 50 0.89 10.17 21.57
C TYR A 50 1.46 9.92 20.17
N ASN A 51 1.44 10.91 19.28
CA ASN A 51 1.91 10.75 17.90
C ASN A 51 3.43 10.53 17.82
N VAL A 52 4.22 11.23 18.63
CA VAL A 52 5.69 11.06 18.66
C VAL A 52 6.04 9.66 19.14
N ILE A 53 5.43 9.19 20.23
CA ILE A 53 5.69 7.86 20.79
C ILE A 53 5.17 6.77 19.85
N GLY A 54 3.94 6.88 19.39
CA GLY A 54 3.34 5.94 18.45
C GLY A 54 4.11 5.91 17.11
N GLY A 55 4.56 7.07 16.63
CA GLY A 55 5.40 7.20 15.45
C GLY A 55 6.72 6.43 15.60
N PHE A 56 7.38 6.56 16.74
CA PHE A 56 8.62 5.83 17.06
C PHE A 56 8.39 4.30 17.03
N VAL A 57 7.36 3.80 17.69
CA VAL A 57 7.02 2.36 17.70
C VAL A 57 6.64 1.88 16.29
N THR A 58 5.87 2.67 15.53
CA THR A 58 5.44 2.28 14.17
C THR A 58 6.57 2.27 13.14
N MET A 59 7.74 2.86 13.40
CA MET A 59 8.91 2.71 12.51
C MET A 59 9.29 1.24 12.30
N PHE A 60 9.04 0.38 13.28
CA PHE A 60 9.27 -1.06 13.17
C PHE A 60 8.22 -1.80 12.31
N SER A 61 7.12 -1.13 11.94
CA SER A 61 6.07 -1.72 11.08
C SER A 61 6.54 -2.06 9.66
N LEU A 62 7.66 -1.47 9.23
CA LEU A 62 8.30 -1.79 7.95
C LEU A 62 8.66 -3.27 7.82
N LEU A 63 9.06 -3.90 8.93
CA LEU A 63 9.33 -5.33 9.00
C LEU A 63 8.05 -6.15 8.79
N GLY A 64 6.92 -5.66 9.32
CA GLY A 64 5.65 -6.36 9.25
C GLY A 64 5.10 -6.53 7.85
N GLY A 65 5.08 -5.46 7.04
CA GLY A 65 4.54 -5.51 5.68
C GLY A 65 5.25 -6.51 4.76
N THR A 66 6.57 -6.62 4.89
CA THR A 66 7.37 -7.58 4.12
C THR A 66 7.10 -9.02 4.54
N LEU A 67 6.93 -9.27 5.83
CA LEU A 67 6.62 -10.58 6.39
C LEU A 67 5.22 -11.06 6.01
N VAL A 68 4.21 -10.17 6.02
CA VAL A 68 2.85 -10.51 5.55
C VAL A 68 2.89 -10.92 4.08
N SER A 69 3.57 -10.17 3.22
CA SER A 69 3.70 -10.47 1.79
C SER A 69 4.41 -11.80 1.55
N ALA A 70 5.47 -12.09 2.33
CA ALA A 70 6.18 -13.36 2.27
C ALA A 70 5.27 -14.53 2.70
N THR A 71 4.60 -14.41 3.82
CA THR A 71 3.69 -15.44 4.34
C THR A 71 2.53 -15.69 3.37
N GLN A 72 1.91 -14.62 2.86
CA GLN A 72 0.85 -14.70 1.86
C GLN A 72 1.32 -15.44 0.60
N ARG A 73 2.49 -15.11 0.10
CA ARG A 73 3.07 -15.79 -1.07
C ARG A 73 3.22 -17.29 -0.83
N PHE A 74 3.84 -17.70 0.29
CA PHE A 74 4.06 -19.11 0.57
C PHE A 74 2.75 -19.88 0.75
N ILE A 75 1.76 -19.29 1.45
CA ILE A 75 0.41 -19.89 1.57
C ILE A 75 -0.23 -20.04 0.18
N ASN A 76 -0.15 -19.00 -0.67
CA ASN A 76 -0.72 -19.06 -2.02
C ASN A 76 -0.05 -20.12 -2.89
N VAL A 77 1.28 -20.28 -2.78
CA VAL A 77 2.03 -21.34 -3.50
C VAL A 77 1.53 -22.72 -3.06
N GLU A 78 1.41 -22.97 -1.75
CA GLU A 78 0.93 -24.26 -1.26
C GLU A 78 -0.55 -24.51 -1.63
N LEU A 79 -1.40 -23.50 -1.62
CA LEU A 79 -2.79 -23.59 -2.08
C LEU A 79 -2.94 -23.77 -3.60
N GLY A 80 -1.93 -23.35 -4.38
CA GLY A 80 -1.90 -23.51 -5.85
C GLY A 80 -1.42 -24.87 -6.33
N LYS A 81 -0.74 -25.66 -5.50
CA LYS A 81 -0.30 -27.02 -5.85
C LYS A 81 -1.50 -27.93 -6.05
N LYS A 82 -1.44 -28.78 -7.09
CA LYS A 82 -2.51 -29.74 -7.40
C LYS A 82 -2.56 -30.89 -6.38
N GLU A 83 -1.41 -31.31 -5.88
CA GLU A 83 -1.26 -32.38 -4.88
C GLU A 83 -0.14 -32.02 -3.89
N GLY A 84 -0.26 -32.49 -2.64
CA GLY A 84 0.78 -32.40 -1.61
C GLY A 84 1.07 -31.01 -1.05
N GLY A 85 0.20 -30.02 -1.26
CA GLY A 85 0.38 -28.70 -0.68
C GLY A 85 0.12 -28.71 0.83
N ASN A 86 1.03 -28.07 1.60
CA ASN A 86 0.93 -27.99 3.08
C ASN A 86 0.92 -26.54 3.57
N PRO A 87 -0.21 -25.82 3.43
CA PRO A 87 -0.34 -24.43 3.89
C PRO A 87 -0.25 -24.30 5.43
N ASN A 88 -0.53 -25.39 6.19
CA ASN A 88 -0.41 -25.39 7.63
C ASN A 88 1.05 -25.27 8.11
N GLU A 89 1.97 -26.02 7.50
CA GLU A 89 3.40 -25.91 7.80
C GLU A 89 3.91 -24.47 7.55
N VAL A 90 3.47 -23.86 6.45
CA VAL A 90 3.80 -22.46 6.12
C VAL A 90 3.29 -21.52 7.20
N PHE A 91 2.04 -21.65 7.62
CA PHE A 91 1.45 -20.84 8.68
C PHE A 91 2.19 -20.99 10.01
N CYS A 92 2.48 -22.23 10.41
CA CYS A 92 3.18 -22.52 11.67
C CYS A 92 4.62 -21.98 11.67
N THR A 93 5.33 -22.13 10.54
CA THR A 93 6.69 -21.57 10.37
C THR A 93 6.65 -20.05 10.43
N ALA A 94 5.69 -19.40 9.72
CA ALA A 94 5.52 -17.96 9.76
C ALA A 94 5.21 -17.47 11.17
N MET A 95 4.32 -18.14 11.89
CA MET A 95 4.00 -17.80 13.28
C MET A 95 5.23 -17.87 14.17
N GLY A 96 6.06 -18.90 14.04
CA GLY A 96 7.33 -19.01 14.76
C GLY A 96 8.28 -17.84 14.47
N ILE A 97 8.44 -17.47 13.18
CA ILE A 97 9.26 -16.31 12.78
C ILE A 97 8.73 -15.02 13.40
N HIS A 98 7.41 -14.79 13.35
CA HIS A 98 6.79 -13.58 13.90
C HIS A 98 6.92 -13.50 15.42
N LEU A 99 6.85 -14.63 16.14
CA LEU A 99 7.07 -14.69 17.60
C LEU A 99 8.53 -14.33 17.96
N VAL A 100 9.50 -14.88 17.26
CA VAL A 100 10.92 -14.54 17.47
C VAL A 100 11.17 -13.06 17.17
N LEU A 101 10.64 -12.55 16.05
CA LEU A 101 10.77 -11.14 15.70
C LEU A 101 10.10 -10.22 16.73
N ALA A 102 8.90 -10.57 17.19
CA ALA A 102 8.20 -9.83 18.24
C ALA A 102 9.04 -9.78 19.54
N SER A 103 9.70 -10.88 19.93
CA SER A 103 10.58 -10.91 21.09
C SER A 103 11.81 -10.01 20.92
N ILE A 104 12.43 -10.01 19.74
CA ILE A 104 13.59 -9.13 19.43
C ILE A 104 13.16 -7.66 19.49
N ILE A 105 12.03 -7.30 18.87
CA ILE A 105 11.53 -5.93 18.86
C ILE A 105 11.11 -5.51 20.28
N PHE A 106 10.50 -6.39 21.05
CA PHE A 106 10.18 -6.13 22.46
C PHE A 106 11.42 -5.74 23.25
N LEU A 107 12.47 -6.56 23.20
CA LEU A 107 13.73 -6.27 23.89
C LEU A 107 14.36 -4.96 23.41
N ALA A 108 14.35 -4.69 22.12
CA ALA A 108 14.89 -3.45 21.57
C ALA A 108 14.10 -2.21 22.04
N LEU A 109 12.76 -2.28 22.07
CA LEU A 109 11.92 -1.17 22.50
C LEU A 109 11.96 -0.97 24.02
N GLU A 110 12.04 -2.05 24.81
CA GLU A 110 12.18 -1.95 26.28
C GLU A 110 13.55 -1.42 26.71
N THR A 111 14.60 -1.71 25.96
CA THR A 111 15.94 -1.18 26.29
C THR A 111 16.15 0.19 25.67
N PHE A 112 16.26 0.25 24.34
CA PHE A 112 16.55 1.49 23.62
C PHE A 112 15.35 2.45 23.62
N GLY A 113 14.13 1.96 23.45
CA GLY A 113 12.93 2.79 23.37
C GLY A 113 12.65 3.54 24.68
N VAL A 114 12.71 2.82 25.81
CA VAL A 114 12.52 3.41 27.14
C VAL A 114 13.63 4.42 27.43
N TRP A 115 14.90 4.08 27.16
CA TRP A 115 16.01 5.01 27.30
C TRP A 115 15.81 6.25 26.43
N PHE A 116 15.42 6.09 25.15
CA PHE A 116 15.24 7.19 24.21
C PHE A 116 14.10 8.12 24.62
N LEU A 117 12.97 7.57 25.10
CA LEU A 117 11.84 8.35 25.61
C LEU A 117 12.27 9.22 26.81
N ASN A 118 12.95 8.62 27.79
CA ASN A 118 13.22 9.29 29.07
C ASN A 118 14.40 10.28 29.00
N TYR A 119 15.34 10.13 28.04
CA TYR A 119 16.55 10.94 27.99
C TYR A 119 16.71 11.81 26.74
N LYS A 120 15.98 11.51 25.66
CA LYS A 120 16.17 12.19 24.37
C LYS A 120 14.92 12.84 23.80
N MET A 121 13.73 12.34 24.14
CA MET A 121 12.49 12.95 23.66
C MET A 121 12.12 14.17 24.48
N ASN A 122 11.68 15.24 23.80
CA ASN A 122 11.08 16.39 24.44
C ASN A 122 9.61 16.10 24.73
N ILE A 123 9.32 15.75 25.98
CA ILE A 123 7.94 15.53 26.49
C ILE A 123 7.57 16.71 27.40
N PRO A 124 6.36 17.24 27.32
CA PRO A 124 5.90 18.33 28.19
C PRO A 124 6.06 17.99 29.68
N ASP A 125 6.37 19.00 30.48
CA ASP A 125 6.58 18.86 31.92
C ASP A 125 5.37 18.22 32.61
N GLY A 126 5.65 17.25 33.51
CA GLY A 126 4.60 16.50 34.22
C GLY A 126 3.91 15.38 33.42
N ARG A 127 4.19 15.25 32.11
CA ARG A 127 3.55 14.21 31.26
C ARG A 127 4.41 12.92 31.08
N MET A 128 5.62 12.88 31.62
CA MET A 128 6.55 11.76 31.45
C MET A 128 5.97 10.42 31.93
N PHE A 129 5.21 10.41 33.03
CA PHE A 129 4.55 9.19 33.52
C PHE A 129 3.52 8.67 32.50
N ALA A 130 2.65 9.57 32.01
CA ALA A 130 1.67 9.23 30.97
C ALA A 130 2.36 8.76 29.68
N ALA A 131 3.45 9.41 29.27
CA ALA A 131 4.25 9.05 28.11
C ALA A 131 4.84 7.63 28.21
N ASN A 132 5.35 7.24 29.39
CA ASN A 132 5.83 5.86 29.61
C ASN A 132 4.70 4.84 29.51
N ILE A 133 3.51 5.11 30.05
CA ILE A 133 2.33 4.23 29.88
C ILE A 133 1.94 4.12 28.40
N VAL A 134 1.93 5.24 27.67
CA VAL A 134 1.66 5.25 26.22
C VAL A 134 2.67 4.39 25.48
N LEU A 135 3.96 4.50 25.82
CA LEU A 135 5.01 3.68 25.20
C LEU A 135 4.74 2.19 25.44
N GLN A 136 4.52 1.78 26.71
CA GLN A 136 4.26 0.38 27.06
C GLN A 136 3.02 -0.18 26.36
N CYS A 137 1.90 0.57 26.39
CA CYS A 137 0.68 0.18 25.69
C CYS A 137 0.91 0.07 24.16
N SER A 138 1.68 1.01 23.59
CA SER A 138 2.00 1.00 22.16
C SER A 138 2.90 -0.18 21.78
N ILE A 139 3.89 -0.51 22.59
CA ILE A 139 4.76 -1.68 22.39
C ILE A 139 3.92 -2.95 22.35
N VAL A 140 3.12 -3.20 23.41
CA VAL A 140 2.30 -4.42 23.49
C VAL A 140 1.29 -4.49 22.36
N ALA A 141 0.59 -3.40 22.03
CA ALA A 141 -0.35 -3.33 20.90
C ALA A 141 0.36 -3.63 19.57
N PHE A 142 1.56 -3.12 19.37
CA PHE A 142 2.36 -3.38 18.18
C PHE A 142 2.78 -4.85 18.06
N LEU A 143 3.22 -5.46 19.15
CA LEU A 143 3.56 -6.90 19.18
C LEU A 143 2.35 -7.79 18.87
N LEU A 144 1.19 -7.46 19.42
CA LEU A 144 -0.07 -8.15 19.09
C LEU A 144 -0.37 -8.06 17.59
N ASN A 145 -0.16 -6.90 16.98
CA ASN A 145 -0.32 -6.70 15.53
C ASN A 145 0.65 -7.59 14.73
N ILE A 146 1.93 -7.68 15.12
CA ILE A 146 2.90 -8.58 14.47
C ILE A 146 2.40 -10.03 14.51
N ILE A 147 1.90 -10.49 15.66
CA ILE A 147 1.38 -11.86 15.83
C ILE A 147 0.07 -12.08 15.04
N CYS A 148 -0.68 -11.02 14.72
CA CYS A 148 -1.86 -11.09 13.85
C CYS A 148 -1.53 -11.27 12.36
N MET A 149 -0.35 -10.88 11.92
CA MET A 149 0.02 -10.85 10.50
C MET A 149 -0.13 -12.19 9.77
N PRO A 150 0.26 -13.36 10.32
CA PRO A 150 0.04 -14.65 9.68
C PRO A 150 -1.44 -14.96 9.45
N TYR A 151 -2.33 -14.60 10.36
CA TYR A 151 -3.78 -14.78 10.20
C TYR A 151 -4.33 -13.89 9.09
N ASN A 152 -3.88 -12.64 9.03
CA ASN A 152 -4.23 -11.72 7.95
C ASN A 152 -3.80 -12.27 6.59
N ALA A 153 -2.57 -12.81 6.50
CA ALA A 153 -2.05 -13.45 5.30
C ALA A 153 -2.93 -14.64 4.84
N VAL A 154 -3.44 -15.47 5.78
CA VAL A 154 -4.36 -16.58 5.50
C VAL A 154 -5.69 -16.07 4.91
N ILE A 155 -6.27 -15.01 5.49
CA ILE A 155 -7.54 -14.43 5.01
C ILE A 155 -7.39 -13.91 3.57
N ILE A 156 -6.31 -13.16 3.31
CA ILE A 156 -6.03 -12.59 1.98
C ILE A 156 -5.71 -13.71 0.97
N ALA A 157 -4.88 -14.69 1.35
CA ALA A 157 -4.51 -15.81 0.48
C ALA A 157 -5.71 -16.66 0.06
N ASN A 158 -6.72 -16.79 0.94
CA ASN A 158 -7.98 -17.46 0.65
C ASN A 158 -9.04 -16.55 0.01
N GLU A 159 -8.65 -15.31 -0.39
CA GLU A 159 -9.51 -14.33 -1.07
C GLU A 159 -10.78 -13.97 -0.29
N ARG A 160 -10.76 -14.07 1.05
CA ARG A 160 -11.88 -13.70 1.93
C ARG A 160 -11.92 -12.19 2.20
N MET A 161 -11.94 -11.38 1.12
CA MET A 161 -11.86 -9.92 1.20
C MET A 161 -13.02 -9.29 1.98
N LYS A 162 -14.19 -9.97 2.08
CA LYS A 162 -15.31 -9.53 2.94
C LYS A 162 -14.90 -9.48 4.41
N ALA A 163 -14.29 -10.57 4.90
CA ALA A 163 -13.86 -10.65 6.29
C ALA A 163 -12.81 -9.58 6.58
N PHE A 164 -11.80 -9.45 5.69
CA PHE A 164 -10.79 -8.42 5.79
C PHE A 164 -11.39 -7.01 5.84
N ALA A 165 -12.37 -6.70 4.96
CA ALA A 165 -13.03 -5.41 4.94
C ALA A 165 -13.82 -5.14 6.23
N TYR A 166 -14.61 -6.09 6.70
CA TYR A 166 -15.43 -5.92 7.92
C TYR A 166 -14.57 -5.76 9.17
N ILE A 167 -13.49 -6.53 9.31
CA ILE A 167 -12.59 -6.40 10.48
C ILE A 167 -11.92 -5.02 10.49
N THR A 168 -11.45 -4.53 9.34
CA THR A 168 -10.82 -3.21 9.27
C THR A 168 -11.80 -2.04 9.45
N ILE A 169 -13.07 -2.18 9.01
CA ILE A 169 -14.11 -1.18 9.29
C ILE A 169 -14.46 -1.22 10.79
N PHE A 170 -14.59 -2.41 11.38
CA PHE A 170 -14.82 -2.57 12.80
C PHE A 170 -13.74 -1.88 13.65
N ASP A 171 -12.46 -2.13 13.36
CA ASP A 171 -11.32 -1.45 14.01
C ASP A 171 -11.46 0.08 13.93
N ALA A 172 -11.76 0.62 12.74
CA ALA A 172 -11.93 2.05 12.56
C ALA A 172 -13.14 2.61 13.36
N MET A 173 -14.26 1.91 13.36
CA MET A 173 -15.45 2.31 14.11
C MET A 173 -15.21 2.29 15.62
N VAL A 174 -14.53 1.27 16.15
CA VAL A 174 -14.21 1.20 17.58
C VAL A 174 -13.24 2.31 17.96
N LYS A 175 -12.24 2.66 17.13
CA LYS A 175 -11.37 3.82 17.34
C LYS A 175 -12.15 5.13 17.42
N LEU A 176 -13.16 5.29 16.56
CA LEU A 176 -14.06 6.44 16.63
C LEU A 176 -14.85 6.46 17.94
N ILE A 177 -15.42 5.33 18.37
CA ILE A 177 -16.15 5.22 19.64
C ILE A 177 -15.22 5.54 20.81
N ILE A 178 -14.01 5.00 20.83
CA ILE A 178 -12.99 5.30 21.85
C ILE A 178 -12.73 6.80 21.90
N SER A 179 -12.57 7.45 20.74
CA SER A 179 -12.29 8.90 20.70
C SER A 179 -13.41 9.75 21.28
N TYR A 180 -14.67 9.37 21.09
CA TYR A 180 -15.81 10.00 21.73
C TYR A 180 -15.89 9.70 23.23
N PHE A 181 -15.57 8.48 23.63
CA PHE A 181 -15.57 8.08 25.04
C PHE A 181 -14.63 8.96 25.88
N LEU A 182 -13.52 9.45 25.28
CA LEU A 182 -12.58 10.36 25.98
C LEU A 182 -13.21 11.67 26.47
N TYR A 183 -14.34 12.12 25.89
CA TYR A 183 -15.03 13.32 26.40
C TYR A 183 -15.67 13.11 27.76
N ILE A 184 -16.06 11.87 28.09
CA ILE A 184 -16.80 11.51 29.30
C ILE A 184 -15.83 11.11 30.43
N VAL A 185 -14.58 10.80 30.09
CA VAL A 185 -13.57 10.33 31.04
C VAL A 185 -13.15 11.45 31.99
N ALA A 186 -13.24 11.20 33.30
CA ALA A 186 -12.83 12.12 34.36
C ALA A 186 -11.34 12.03 34.74
N GLY A 187 -10.60 11.03 34.22
CA GLY A 187 -9.17 10.81 34.50
C GLY A 187 -8.23 11.36 33.44
N ASP A 188 -6.98 10.91 33.47
CA ASP A 188 -5.98 11.24 32.46
C ASP A 188 -6.37 10.61 31.11
N ARG A 189 -6.85 11.45 30.18
CA ARG A 189 -7.37 11.04 28.89
C ARG A 189 -6.32 10.37 28.01
N LEU A 190 -5.05 10.78 28.13
CA LEU A 190 -3.96 10.19 27.34
C LEU A 190 -3.70 8.72 27.76
N ILE A 191 -3.66 8.48 29.06
CA ILE A 191 -3.47 7.12 29.62
C ILE A 191 -4.65 6.23 29.24
N VAL A 192 -5.90 6.72 29.44
CA VAL A 192 -7.10 5.96 29.09
C VAL A 192 -7.14 5.63 27.60
N TYR A 193 -6.77 6.60 26.73
CA TYR A 193 -6.69 6.38 25.30
C TYR A 193 -5.72 5.28 24.93
N ALA A 194 -4.51 5.28 25.50
CA ALA A 194 -3.50 4.25 25.25
C ALA A 194 -3.98 2.85 25.69
N ILE A 195 -4.61 2.75 26.85
CA ILE A 195 -5.15 1.49 27.37
C ILE A 195 -6.29 0.97 26.48
N LEU A 196 -7.21 1.83 26.06
CA LEU A 196 -8.32 1.43 25.18
C LEU A 196 -7.84 0.98 23.80
N LEU A 197 -6.79 1.59 23.25
CA LEU A 197 -6.16 1.12 22.01
C LEU A 197 -5.46 -0.22 22.17
N LEU A 198 -4.83 -0.47 23.34
CA LEU A 198 -4.27 -1.78 23.66
C LEU A 198 -5.37 -2.84 23.75
N LEU A 199 -6.49 -2.54 24.42
CA LEU A 199 -7.64 -3.45 24.48
C LEU A 199 -8.22 -3.72 23.10
N LEU A 200 -8.31 -2.71 22.25
CA LEU A 200 -8.72 -2.90 20.85
C LEU A 200 -7.76 -3.83 20.10
N ALA A 201 -6.45 -3.68 20.25
CA ALA A 201 -5.48 -4.58 19.64
C ALA A 201 -5.63 -6.05 20.12
N LEU A 202 -6.00 -6.27 21.38
CA LEU A 202 -6.35 -7.60 21.91
C LEU A 202 -7.63 -8.16 21.27
N VAL A 203 -8.65 -7.31 21.10
CA VAL A 203 -9.91 -7.69 20.45
C VAL A 203 -9.65 -8.04 18.98
N ASP A 204 -8.91 -7.23 18.25
CA ASP A 204 -8.56 -7.49 16.85
C ASP A 204 -7.79 -8.81 16.71
N ARG A 205 -6.79 -9.03 17.57
CA ARG A 205 -6.04 -10.30 17.64
C ARG A 205 -6.98 -11.49 17.84
N SER A 206 -7.97 -11.34 18.71
CA SER A 206 -8.95 -12.39 19.02
C SER A 206 -9.87 -12.64 17.82
N ILE A 207 -10.39 -11.59 17.19
CA ILE A 207 -11.26 -11.68 16.00
C ILE A 207 -10.53 -12.41 14.86
N TYR A 208 -9.30 -11.99 14.52
CA TYR A 208 -8.49 -12.64 13.48
C TYR A 208 -8.25 -14.11 13.78
N SER A 209 -7.87 -14.44 15.01
CA SER A 209 -7.59 -15.81 15.45
C SER A 209 -8.85 -16.69 15.41
N ILE A 210 -9.97 -16.22 15.98
CA ILE A 210 -11.23 -16.96 16.02
C ILE A 210 -11.77 -17.17 14.61
N TYR A 211 -11.75 -16.11 13.78
CA TYR A 211 -12.19 -16.21 12.38
C TYR A 211 -11.41 -17.27 11.60
N CYS A 212 -10.08 -17.21 11.68
CA CYS A 212 -9.22 -18.16 10.97
C CYS A 212 -9.37 -19.59 11.51
N LYS A 213 -9.45 -19.79 12.82
CA LYS A 213 -9.66 -21.12 13.41
C LYS A 213 -11.00 -21.74 13.03
N ARG A 214 -12.05 -20.92 12.84
CA ARG A 214 -13.39 -21.41 12.42
C ARG A 214 -13.47 -21.71 10.93
N HIS A 215 -12.85 -20.92 10.09
CA HIS A 215 -12.99 -21.05 8.63
C HIS A 215 -11.84 -21.81 7.96
N PHE A 216 -10.69 -21.87 8.60
CA PHE A 216 -9.47 -22.51 8.08
C PHE A 216 -8.77 -23.34 9.16
N PRO A 217 -9.47 -24.28 9.86
CA PRO A 217 -8.89 -25.02 10.97
C PRO A 217 -7.68 -25.85 10.55
N GLU A 218 -7.71 -26.41 9.34
CA GLU A 218 -6.60 -27.20 8.78
C GLU A 218 -5.33 -26.38 8.54
N VAL A 219 -5.47 -25.08 8.20
CA VAL A 219 -4.35 -24.19 7.93
C VAL A 219 -3.79 -23.58 9.23
N THR A 220 -4.66 -23.27 10.20
CA THR A 220 -4.30 -22.44 11.37
C THR A 220 -4.12 -23.21 12.67
N ARG A 221 -4.18 -24.54 12.62
CA ARG A 221 -3.84 -25.38 13.78
C ARG A 221 -2.35 -25.27 14.06
N PHE A 222 -1.98 -24.56 15.12
CA PHE A 222 -0.59 -24.30 15.47
C PHE A 222 0.09 -25.54 16.01
N HIS A 223 1.27 -25.84 15.48
CA HIS A 223 2.23 -26.80 16.01
C HIS A 223 3.65 -26.30 15.75
N LEU A 224 4.59 -26.76 16.56
CA LEU A 224 6.00 -26.42 16.36
C LEU A 224 6.58 -27.21 15.18
N VAL A 225 6.95 -26.47 14.13
CA VAL A 225 7.63 -27.04 12.95
C VAL A 225 9.09 -27.29 13.30
N ARG A 226 9.56 -28.52 13.12
CA ARG A 226 10.97 -28.90 13.38
C ARG A 226 11.88 -28.75 12.15
N SER A 227 11.29 -28.47 10.97
CA SER A 227 12.02 -28.35 9.72
C SER A 227 12.82 -27.02 9.68
N LYS A 228 14.13 -27.11 9.94
CA LYS A 228 15.06 -25.99 9.77
C LYS A 228 15.00 -25.38 8.36
N GLN A 229 14.77 -26.22 7.35
CA GLN A 229 14.70 -25.79 5.95
C GLN A 229 13.51 -24.88 5.68
N SER A 230 12.34 -25.15 6.27
CA SER A 230 11.15 -24.31 6.16
C SER A 230 11.39 -22.92 6.76
N TYR A 231 12.03 -22.83 7.92
CA TYR A 231 12.43 -21.56 8.53
C TYR A 231 13.43 -20.79 7.67
N ILE A 232 14.49 -21.43 7.21
CA ILE A 232 15.51 -20.79 6.37
C ILE A 232 14.89 -20.27 5.06
N ARG A 233 14.02 -21.05 4.43
CA ARG A 233 13.36 -20.67 3.18
C ARG A 233 12.48 -19.42 3.37
N GLN A 234 11.64 -19.36 4.39
CA GLN A 234 10.76 -18.24 4.65
C GLN A 234 11.54 -17.01 5.13
N THR A 235 12.49 -17.16 6.04
CA THR A 235 13.31 -16.06 6.56
C THR A 235 14.20 -15.47 5.47
N SER A 236 14.86 -16.30 4.66
CA SER A 236 15.68 -15.84 3.53
C SER A 236 14.84 -15.03 2.54
N PHE A 237 13.63 -15.51 2.21
CA PHE A 237 12.72 -14.78 1.34
C PHE A 237 12.30 -13.43 1.95
N ALA A 238 11.89 -13.43 3.20
CA ALA A 238 11.51 -12.22 3.93
C ALA A 238 12.67 -11.22 4.02
N SER A 239 13.89 -11.68 4.27
CA SER A 239 15.09 -10.84 4.35
C SER A 239 15.42 -10.17 3.01
N TYR A 240 15.33 -10.88 1.89
CA TYR A 240 15.54 -10.26 0.58
C TYR A 240 14.42 -9.28 0.21
N THR A 241 13.17 -9.60 0.56
CA THR A 241 12.04 -8.69 0.35
C THR A 241 12.20 -7.43 1.21
N PHE A 242 12.66 -7.59 2.45
CA PHE A 242 12.97 -6.48 3.35
C PHE A 242 14.10 -5.62 2.78
N LEU A 243 15.19 -6.20 2.31
CA LEU A 243 16.31 -5.47 1.71
C LEU A 243 15.85 -4.60 0.52
N GLY A 244 15.01 -5.16 -0.36
CA GLY A 244 14.42 -4.41 -1.47
C GLY A 244 13.50 -3.27 -1.01
N SER A 245 12.70 -3.50 0.02
CA SER A 245 11.83 -2.48 0.62
C SER A 245 12.64 -1.41 1.37
N PHE A 246 13.68 -1.82 2.08
CA PHE A 246 14.59 -0.93 2.78
C PHE A 246 15.30 0.03 1.82
N ALA A 247 15.81 -0.46 0.69
CA ALA A 247 16.41 0.36 -0.35
C ALA A 247 15.42 1.43 -0.88
N ALA A 248 14.16 1.06 -1.09
CA ALA A 248 13.11 2.00 -1.52
C ALA A 248 12.80 3.06 -0.45
N ILE A 249 12.76 2.67 0.82
CA ILE A 249 12.51 3.57 1.94
C ILE A 249 13.70 4.52 2.14
N LEU A 250 14.92 3.97 2.12
CA LEU A 250 16.14 4.75 2.23
C LEU A 250 16.24 5.76 1.09
N SER A 251 15.90 5.37 -0.15
CA SER A 251 15.86 6.31 -1.29
C SER A 251 14.86 7.45 -1.04
N ASN A 252 13.65 7.14 -0.57
CA ASN A 252 12.62 8.16 -0.34
C ASN A 252 12.98 9.12 0.79
N HIS A 253 13.43 8.60 1.94
CA HIS A 253 13.86 9.45 3.07
C HIS A 253 15.18 10.14 2.79
N GLY A 254 16.12 9.48 2.10
CA GLY A 254 17.38 10.08 1.69
C GLY A 254 17.18 11.27 0.74
N VAL A 255 16.23 11.18 -0.19
CA VAL A 255 15.85 12.33 -1.03
C VAL A 255 15.33 13.49 -0.20
N ASN A 256 14.60 13.26 0.90
CA ASN A 256 14.21 14.35 1.81
C ASN A 256 15.43 15.03 2.44
N ILE A 257 16.44 14.25 2.86
CA ILE A 257 17.68 14.78 3.42
C ILE A 257 18.43 15.59 2.36
N VAL A 258 18.58 15.06 1.15
CA VAL A 258 19.26 15.75 0.05
C VAL A 258 18.55 17.07 -0.30
N LEU A 259 17.22 17.07 -0.43
CA LEU A 259 16.43 18.28 -0.66
C LEU A 259 16.58 19.29 0.50
N ASN A 260 16.63 18.81 1.74
CA ASN A 260 16.83 19.68 2.90
C ASN A 260 18.20 20.38 2.87
N LEU A 261 19.25 19.63 2.54
CA LEU A 261 20.63 20.16 2.48
C LEU A 261 20.80 21.27 1.45
N PHE A 262 20.14 21.17 0.29
CA PHE A 262 20.32 22.12 -0.81
C PHE A 262 19.22 23.17 -0.89
N CYS A 263 17.98 22.83 -0.53
CA CYS A 263 16.80 23.64 -0.80
C CYS A 263 16.03 24.05 0.47
N GLY A 264 16.41 23.52 1.63
CA GLY A 264 15.84 23.89 2.93
C GLY A 264 14.51 23.22 3.28
N VAL A 265 13.92 23.61 4.42
CA VAL A 265 12.75 22.96 5.05
C VAL A 265 11.46 23.18 4.26
N ALA A 266 11.30 24.34 3.62
CA ALA A 266 10.09 24.68 2.86
C ALA A 266 9.86 23.71 1.68
N VAL A 267 10.94 23.33 0.99
CA VAL A 267 10.89 22.36 -0.12
C VAL A 267 10.53 20.95 0.39
N ASN A 268 11.01 20.57 1.58
CA ASN A 268 10.57 19.33 2.21
C ASN A 268 9.09 19.33 2.58
N ALA A 269 8.54 20.45 3.04
CA ALA A 269 7.11 20.59 3.29
C ALA A 269 6.31 20.44 1.99
N ALA A 270 6.74 21.08 0.90
CA ALA A 270 6.13 20.91 -0.42
C ALA A 270 6.13 19.44 -0.88
N ARG A 271 7.26 18.75 -0.67
CA ARG A 271 7.36 17.31 -0.95
C ARG A 271 6.42 16.47 -0.09
N ALA A 272 6.34 16.73 1.20
CA ALA A 272 5.44 16.01 2.10
C ALA A 272 3.99 16.12 1.64
N ILE A 273 3.52 17.31 1.25
CA ILE A 273 2.19 17.55 0.70
C ILE A 273 1.98 16.74 -0.59
N SER A 274 2.94 16.76 -1.51
CA SER A 274 2.84 16.01 -2.76
C SER A 274 2.77 14.49 -2.55
N MET A 275 3.56 13.96 -1.60
CA MET A 275 3.53 12.54 -1.24
C MET A 275 2.23 12.13 -0.55
N GLN A 276 1.59 13.03 0.20
CA GLN A 276 0.29 12.78 0.81
C GLN A 276 -0.81 12.62 -0.25
N ILE A 277 -0.81 13.46 -1.29
CA ILE A 277 -1.74 13.33 -2.43
C ILE A 277 -1.49 12.01 -3.18
N LEU A 278 -0.22 11.70 -3.49
CA LEU A 278 0.15 10.42 -4.11
C LEU A 278 -0.35 9.22 -3.30
N SER A 279 -0.16 9.27 -1.98
CA SER A 279 -0.60 8.19 -1.07
C SER A 279 -2.10 7.98 -1.13
N ALA A 280 -2.90 9.06 -1.13
CA ALA A 280 -4.34 9.00 -1.23
C ALA A 280 -4.81 8.34 -2.53
N VAL A 281 -4.26 8.76 -3.68
CA VAL A 281 -4.59 8.17 -4.99
C VAL A 281 -4.10 6.72 -5.09
N SER A 282 -2.89 6.44 -4.62
CA SER A 282 -2.28 5.10 -4.67
C SER A 282 -3.03 4.07 -3.83
N LYS A 283 -3.82 4.51 -2.84
CA LYS A 283 -4.61 3.62 -1.99
C LYS A 283 -5.62 2.81 -2.79
N PHE A 284 -6.32 3.44 -3.74
CA PHE A 284 -7.26 2.77 -4.63
C PHE A 284 -6.59 1.70 -5.49
N VAL A 285 -5.41 2.01 -6.02
CA VAL A 285 -4.61 1.03 -6.79
C VAL A 285 -4.11 -0.11 -5.91
N SER A 286 -3.72 0.20 -4.67
CA SER A 286 -3.27 -0.81 -3.72
C SER A 286 -4.37 -1.82 -3.40
N ASP A 287 -5.60 -1.37 -3.17
CA ASP A 287 -6.73 -2.24 -2.89
C ASP A 287 -7.07 -3.16 -4.08
N PHE A 288 -6.95 -2.64 -5.31
CA PHE A 288 -7.08 -3.46 -6.51
C PHE A 288 -5.99 -4.54 -6.59
N THR A 289 -4.72 -4.16 -6.37
CA THR A 289 -3.60 -5.11 -6.44
C THR A 289 -3.65 -6.15 -5.33
N VAL A 290 -4.10 -5.80 -4.11
CA VAL A 290 -4.31 -6.76 -3.02
C VAL A 290 -5.32 -7.84 -3.41
N ALA A 291 -6.38 -7.49 -4.15
CA ALA A 291 -7.36 -8.47 -4.63
C ALA A 291 -6.82 -9.36 -5.77
N LEU A 292 -5.90 -8.84 -6.59
CA LEU A 292 -5.33 -9.53 -7.75
C LEU A 292 -4.14 -10.43 -7.41
N ASN A 293 -3.29 -10.02 -6.47
CA ASN A 293 -2.04 -10.70 -6.12
C ASN A 293 -2.21 -12.20 -5.83
N PRO A 294 -3.20 -12.67 -5.03
CA PRO A 294 -3.39 -14.09 -4.78
C PRO A 294 -3.65 -14.91 -6.05
N GLN A 295 -4.33 -14.32 -7.03
CA GLN A 295 -4.66 -15.01 -8.30
C GLN A 295 -3.40 -15.19 -9.15
N ILE A 296 -2.54 -14.15 -9.27
CA ILE A 296 -1.26 -14.23 -9.98
C ILE A 296 -0.41 -15.36 -9.38
N VAL A 297 -0.22 -15.35 -8.05
CA VAL A 297 0.62 -16.33 -7.39
C VAL A 297 0.09 -17.76 -7.51
N LYS A 298 -1.24 -17.95 -7.39
CA LYS A 298 -1.88 -19.27 -7.53
C LYS A 298 -1.79 -19.82 -8.94
N THR A 299 -2.04 -19.01 -9.97
CA THR A 299 -1.92 -19.45 -11.38
C THR A 299 -0.49 -19.80 -11.75
N TYR A 300 0.48 -19.02 -11.27
CA TYR A 300 1.89 -19.35 -11.40
C TYR A 300 2.24 -20.69 -10.72
N ALA A 301 1.83 -20.89 -9.48
CA ALA A 301 2.09 -22.11 -8.70
C ALA A 301 1.41 -23.36 -9.29
N ALA A 302 0.29 -23.19 -10.00
CA ALA A 302 -0.41 -24.24 -10.72
C ALA A 302 0.27 -24.61 -12.07
N GLY A 303 1.34 -23.89 -12.47
CA GLY A 303 2.03 -24.09 -13.75
C GLY A 303 1.31 -23.47 -14.96
N GLU A 304 0.29 -22.63 -14.74
CA GLU A 304 -0.47 -21.96 -15.80
C GLU A 304 0.19 -20.62 -16.16
N LEU A 305 1.42 -20.66 -16.70
CA LEU A 305 2.27 -19.47 -16.92
C LEU A 305 1.61 -18.44 -17.84
N ASP A 306 0.98 -18.84 -18.95
CA ASP A 306 0.31 -17.91 -19.87
C ASP A 306 -0.81 -17.13 -19.19
N LYS A 307 -1.61 -17.81 -18.34
CA LYS A 307 -2.68 -17.15 -17.59
C LYS A 307 -2.14 -16.22 -16.50
N SER A 308 -1.05 -16.62 -15.84
CA SER A 308 -0.38 -15.75 -14.86
C SER A 308 0.09 -14.47 -15.53
N MET A 309 0.74 -14.58 -16.69
CA MET A 309 1.20 -13.43 -17.46
C MET A 309 0.07 -12.55 -17.99
N GLU A 310 -1.04 -13.15 -18.43
CA GLU A 310 -2.23 -12.39 -18.80
C GLU A 310 -2.78 -11.57 -17.62
N LEU A 311 -2.83 -12.14 -16.42
CA LEU A 311 -3.21 -11.45 -15.19
C LEU A 311 -2.23 -10.30 -14.85
N VAL A 312 -0.92 -10.51 -15.04
CA VAL A 312 0.10 -9.48 -14.83
C VAL A 312 -0.10 -8.31 -15.80
N TYR A 313 -0.31 -8.57 -17.10
CA TYR A 313 -0.51 -7.53 -18.10
C TYR A 313 -1.80 -6.75 -17.85
N ARG A 314 -2.91 -7.44 -17.62
CA ARG A 314 -4.20 -6.82 -17.27
C ARG A 314 -4.09 -6.02 -15.98
N GLY A 315 -3.46 -6.59 -14.97
CA GLY A 315 -3.28 -5.94 -13.68
C GLY A 315 -2.46 -4.66 -13.76
N ALA A 316 -1.34 -4.66 -14.51
CA ALA A 316 -0.53 -3.47 -14.75
C ALA A 316 -1.34 -2.37 -15.46
N LYS A 317 -2.04 -2.74 -16.53
CA LYS A 317 -2.84 -1.84 -17.35
C LYS A 317 -4.00 -1.22 -16.56
N PHE A 318 -4.79 -2.02 -15.87
CA PHE A 318 -5.92 -1.52 -15.06
C PHE A 318 -5.46 -0.71 -13.85
N SER A 319 -4.36 -1.09 -13.22
CA SER A 319 -3.75 -0.30 -12.13
C SER A 319 -3.33 1.08 -12.62
N TYR A 320 -2.74 1.16 -13.82
CA TYR A 320 -2.38 2.43 -14.44
C TYR A 320 -3.62 3.28 -14.75
N PHE A 321 -4.63 2.71 -15.40
CA PHE A 321 -5.84 3.43 -15.76
C PHE A 321 -6.59 3.97 -14.53
N LEU A 322 -6.63 3.18 -13.46
CA LEU A 322 -7.20 3.61 -12.20
C LEU A 322 -6.44 4.78 -11.58
N MET A 323 -5.11 4.70 -11.56
CA MET A 323 -4.26 5.80 -11.09
C MET A 323 -4.42 7.04 -11.97
N PHE A 324 -4.44 6.87 -13.29
CA PHE A 324 -4.56 7.93 -14.29
C PHE A 324 -5.88 8.68 -14.16
N MET A 325 -6.98 7.96 -13.97
CA MET A 325 -8.32 8.52 -13.84
C MET A 325 -8.42 9.57 -12.72
N PHE A 326 -7.76 9.33 -11.59
CA PHE A 326 -7.71 10.29 -10.48
C PHE A 326 -6.60 11.32 -10.62
N SER A 327 -5.46 10.94 -11.22
CA SER A 327 -4.30 11.84 -11.33
C SER A 327 -4.55 12.99 -12.30
N VAL A 328 -5.22 12.75 -13.43
CA VAL A 328 -5.43 13.77 -14.47
C VAL A 328 -6.18 15.00 -13.94
N PRO A 329 -7.38 14.88 -13.34
CA PRO A 329 -8.07 16.05 -12.80
C PRO A 329 -7.24 16.78 -11.71
N ILE A 330 -6.50 16.04 -10.88
CA ILE A 330 -5.65 16.64 -9.85
C ILE A 330 -4.49 17.42 -10.48
N ILE A 331 -3.87 16.93 -11.55
CA ILE A 331 -2.77 17.60 -12.24
C ILE A 331 -3.23 18.96 -12.81
N PHE A 332 -4.42 19.04 -13.40
CA PHE A 332 -4.94 20.28 -13.96
C PHE A 332 -5.42 21.25 -12.88
N LEU A 333 -6.12 20.77 -11.86
CA LEU A 333 -6.67 21.58 -10.76
C LEU A 333 -5.75 21.62 -9.52
N THR A 334 -4.45 21.38 -9.67
CA THR A 334 -3.53 21.36 -8.51
C THR A 334 -3.57 22.65 -7.70
N PRO A 335 -3.49 23.88 -8.29
CA PRO A 335 -3.54 25.12 -7.54
C PRO A 335 -4.85 25.28 -6.78
N GLU A 336 -5.99 24.97 -7.42
CA GLU A 336 -7.33 25.11 -6.85
C GLU A 336 -7.53 24.14 -5.68
N ILE A 337 -7.09 22.89 -5.83
CA ILE A 337 -7.15 21.87 -4.79
C ILE A 337 -6.28 22.27 -3.58
N LEU A 338 -5.05 22.75 -3.82
CA LEU A 338 -4.16 23.19 -2.76
C LEU A 338 -4.70 24.42 -2.02
N ASN A 339 -5.26 25.39 -2.75
CA ASN A 339 -5.90 26.57 -2.15
C ASN A 339 -7.11 26.19 -1.31
N LEU A 340 -7.95 25.27 -1.78
CA LEU A 340 -9.12 24.78 -1.05
C LEU A 340 -8.73 24.00 0.21
N TRP A 341 -7.67 23.18 0.11
CA TRP A 341 -7.26 22.28 1.19
C TRP A 341 -6.39 22.97 2.23
N LEU A 342 -5.39 23.75 1.81
CA LEU A 342 -4.36 24.32 2.67
C LEU A 342 -4.46 25.84 2.81
N GLY A 343 -5.06 26.52 1.85
CA GLY A 343 -5.07 27.99 1.73
C GLY A 343 -3.71 28.54 1.31
N HIS A 344 -2.71 28.39 2.16
CA HIS A 344 -1.31 28.73 1.87
C HIS A 344 -0.45 27.48 1.81
N TYR A 345 0.43 27.40 0.82
CA TYR A 345 1.35 26.28 0.64
C TYR A 345 2.73 26.78 0.16
N PRO A 346 3.82 26.03 0.45
CA PRO A 346 5.17 26.41 0.05
C PRO A 346 5.33 26.48 -1.47
N ASP A 347 6.29 27.30 -1.92
CA ASP A 347 6.75 27.33 -3.31
C ASP A 347 7.15 25.91 -3.75
N HIS A 348 7.09 25.66 -5.07
CA HIS A 348 7.30 24.36 -5.70
C HIS A 348 6.23 23.29 -5.41
N THR A 349 5.26 23.49 -4.48
CA THR A 349 4.25 22.45 -4.15
C THR A 349 3.46 22.02 -5.38
N VAL A 350 3.04 22.95 -6.24
CA VAL A 350 2.25 22.65 -7.45
C VAL A 350 3.02 21.74 -8.41
N ILE A 351 4.27 22.08 -8.70
CA ILE A 351 5.10 21.28 -9.62
C ILE A 351 5.43 19.90 -8.99
N PHE A 352 5.67 19.87 -7.68
CA PHE A 352 5.93 18.62 -6.97
C PHE A 352 4.73 17.69 -6.99
N VAL A 353 3.50 18.18 -6.77
CA VAL A 353 2.28 17.37 -6.88
C VAL A 353 2.15 16.77 -8.27
N ARG A 354 2.30 17.58 -9.32
CA ARG A 354 2.21 17.13 -10.71
C ARG A 354 3.25 16.04 -11.03
N LEU A 355 4.51 16.28 -10.70
CA LEU A 355 5.61 15.33 -10.97
C LEU A 355 5.48 14.07 -10.10
N THR A 356 5.03 14.20 -8.85
CA THR A 356 4.77 13.06 -7.96
C THR A 356 3.67 12.15 -8.49
N LEU A 357 2.60 12.70 -9.08
CA LEU A 357 1.55 11.91 -9.72
C LEU A 357 2.05 11.20 -10.98
N ILE A 358 2.87 11.86 -11.80
CA ILE A 358 3.54 11.22 -12.96
C ILE A 358 4.46 10.09 -12.49
N TYR A 359 5.26 10.32 -11.45
CA TYR A 359 6.07 9.29 -10.81
C TYR A 359 5.21 8.10 -10.35
N GLY A 360 4.07 8.36 -9.71
CA GLY A 360 3.11 7.35 -9.28
C GLY A 360 2.56 6.51 -10.45
N LEU A 361 2.25 7.13 -11.58
CA LEU A 361 1.80 6.45 -12.80
C LEU A 361 2.85 5.46 -13.35
N ILE A 362 4.13 5.81 -13.28
CA ILE A 362 5.22 4.94 -13.71
C ILE A 362 5.42 3.79 -12.73
N THR A 363 5.44 4.08 -11.43
CA THR A 363 5.66 3.05 -10.41
C THR A 363 4.58 1.99 -10.38
N VAL A 364 3.35 2.36 -10.68
CA VAL A 364 2.20 1.44 -10.70
C VAL A 364 2.35 0.36 -11.77
N LEU A 365 2.93 0.65 -12.93
CA LEU A 365 3.17 -0.32 -14.00
C LEU A 365 4.05 -1.49 -13.56
N SER A 366 4.94 -1.28 -12.60
CA SER A 366 5.83 -2.32 -12.11
C SER A 366 5.29 -3.16 -10.95
N LYS A 367 4.13 -2.82 -10.38
CA LYS A 367 3.59 -3.52 -9.18
C LYS A 367 3.27 -5.00 -9.44
N THR A 368 2.56 -5.30 -10.53
CA THR A 368 2.20 -6.69 -10.87
C THR A 368 3.39 -7.51 -11.34
N LEU A 369 4.38 -6.89 -12.01
CA LEU A 369 5.67 -7.53 -12.32
C LEU A 369 6.40 -7.94 -11.03
N THR A 370 6.37 -7.08 -10.01
CA THR A 370 6.94 -7.43 -8.70
C THR A 370 6.21 -8.62 -8.07
N THR A 371 4.89 -8.69 -8.17
CA THR A 371 4.09 -9.82 -7.67
C THR A 371 4.47 -11.13 -8.39
N GLU A 372 4.67 -11.09 -9.71
CA GLU A 372 5.12 -12.26 -10.48
C GLU A 372 6.53 -12.69 -10.06
N ILE A 373 7.48 -11.76 -9.90
CA ILE A 373 8.82 -12.07 -9.38
C ILE A 373 8.72 -12.72 -7.98
N LEU A 374 7.85 -12.20 -7.12
CA LEU A 374 7.60 -12.79 -5.81
C LEU A 374 7.02 -14.22 -5.94
N ALA A 375 6.14 -14.48 -6.90
CA ALA A 375 5.57 -15.80 -7.16
C ALA A 375 6.66 -16.81 -7.57
N THR A 376 7.59 -16.40 -8.45
CA THR A 376 8.71 -17.26 -8.89
C THR A 376 9.66 -17.65 -7.77
N GLY A 377 9.75 -16.86 -6.71
CA GLY A 377 10.71 -17.02 -5.62
C GLY A 377 12.14 -16.55 -5.95
N LYS A 378 12.45 -16.13 -7.18
CA LYS A 378 13.77 -15.60 -7.58
C LYS A 378 13.93 -14.13 -7.15
N ILE A 379 13.71 -13.86 -5.87
CA ILE A 379 13.70 -12.50 -5.34
C ILE A 379 15.08 -11.87 -5.17
N ARG A 380 16.15 -12.67 -5.11
CA ARG A 380 17.52 -12.16 -4.94
C ARG A 380 17.88 -11.15 -6.02
N ALA A 381 17.68 -11.51 -7.29
CA ALA A 381 17.97 -10.62 -8.42
C ALA A 381 17.16 -9.31 -8.31
N ASN A 382 15.87 -9.40 -8.00
CA ASN A 382 15.04 -8.20 -7.79
C ASN A 382 15.53 -7.35 -6.61
N ALA A 383 15.87 -7.96 -5.47
CA ALA A 383 16.33 -7.23 -4.30
C ALA A 383 17.65 -6.47 -4.56
N PHE A 384 18.64 -7.12 -5.16
CA PHE A 384 19.95 -6.53 -5.40
C PHE A 384 19.95 -5.57 -6.60
N ILE A 385 19.38 -5.98 -7.75
CA ILE A 385 19.45 -5.17 -8.96
C ILE A 385 18.50 -3.97 -8.84
N ILE A 386 17.23 -4.20 -8.51
CA ILE A 386 16.26 -3.09 -8.35
C ILE A 386 16.56 -2.27 -7.10
N GLY A 387 16.95 -2.91 -5.98
CA GLY A 387 17.38 -2.20 -4.78
C GLY A 387 18.61 -1.33 -5.04
N GLY A 388 19.63 -1.86 -5.71
CA GLY A 388 20.81 -1.11 -6.12
C GLY A 388 20.48 0.05 -7.06
N LEU A 389 19.63 -0.19 -8.06
CA LEU A 389 19.18 0.84 -8.99
C LEU A 389 18.44 1.98 -8.26
N ARG A 390 17.62 1.66 -7.27
CA ARG A 390 16.94 2.67 -6.45
C ARG A 390 17.88 3.44 -5.52
N LEU A 391 18.92 2.80 -5.00
CA LEU A 391 19.94 3.49 -4.20
C LEU A 391 20.71 4.53 -5.00
N LEU A 392 20.85 4.37 -6.33
CA LEU A 392 21.45 5.37 -7.21
C LEU A 392 20.65 6.69 -7.27
N ILE A 393 19.38 6.68 -6.86
CA ILE A 393 18.57 7.90 -6.75
C ILE A 393 19.26 8.93 -5.85
N LEU A 394 19.87 8.50 -4.74
CA LEU A 394 20.50 9.41 -3.78
C LEU A 394 21.72 10.13 -4.36
N PRO A 395 22.77 9.44 -4.85
CA PRO A 395 23.95 10.12 -5.38
C PRO A 395 23.63 10.93 -6.64
N ILE A 396 22.70 10.45 -7.50
CA ILE A 396 22.32 11.21 -8.69
C ILE A 396 21.55 12.47 -8.30
N SER A 397 20.60 12.39 -7.36
CA SER A 397 19.88 13.56 -6.86
C SER A 397 20.82 14.56 -6.20
N TYR A 398 21.80 14.08 -5.43
CA TYR A 398 22.84 14.93 -4.83
C TYR A 398 23.64 15.66 -5.90
N LEU A 399 24.12 14.95 -6.92
CA LEU A 399 24.90 15.53 -8.01
C LEU A 399 24.10 16.58 -8.79
N VAL A 400 22.83 16.29 -9.11
CA VAL A 400 21.96 17.22 -9.84
C VAL A 400 21.77 18.52 -9.06
N LEU A 401 21.51 18.44 -7.75
CA LEU A 401 21.35 19.64 -6.91
C LEU A 401 22.69 20.36 -6.66
N TRP A 402 23.79 19.62 -6.53
CA TRP A 402 25.13 20.19 -6.43
C TRP A 402 25.55 20.97 -7.69
N MET A 403 25.07 20.54 -8.88
CA MET A 403 25.26 21.26 -10.15
C MET A 403 24.39 22.53 -10.26
N GLY A 404 23.58 22.84 -9.24
CA GLY A 404 22.74 24.05 -9.21
C GLY A 404 21.39 23.93 -9.91
N TYR A 405 20.94 22.70 -10.24
CA TYR A 405 19.61 22.51 -10.80
C TYR A 405 18.52 22.65 -9.75
N ASP A 406 17.31 22.99 -10.18
CA ASP A 406 16.15 23.17 -9.32
C ASP A 406 15.70 21.90 -8.58
N ALA A 407 15.07 22.06 -7.42
CA ALA A 407 14.60 20.99 -6.56
C ALA A 407 13.70 19.96 -7.26
N TYR A 408 12.90 20.36 -8.25
CA TYR A 408 12.01 19.45 -8.98
C TYR A 408 12.75 18.46 -9.89
N MET A 409 14.02 18.71 -10.23
CA MET A 409 14.84 17.78 -11.02
C MET A 409 15.01 16.41 -10.33
N VAL A 410 14.94 16.36 -9.02
CA VAL A 410 14.98 15.11 -8.26
C VAL A 410 13.82 14.17 -8.66
N TYR A 411 12.67 14.72 -9.02
CA TYR A 411 11.54 13.91 -9.51
C TYR A 411 11.81 13.30 -10.88
N TYR A 412 12.52 14.00 -11.77
CA TYR A 412 12.94 13.42 -13.04
C TYR A 412 13.92 12.24 -12.83
N VAL A 413 14.82 12.35 -11.84
CA VAL A 413 15.70 11.23 -11.45
C VAL A 413 14.86 10.04 -10.97
N LEU A 414 13.87 10.26 -10.11
CA LEU A 414 12.94 9.23 -9.63
C LEU A 414 12.18 8.57 -10.80
N ILE A 415 11.62 9.36 -11.71
CA ILE A 415 10.86 8.92 -12.89
C ILE A 415 11.72 8.05 -13.80
N VAL A 416 12.93 8.50 -14.13
CA VAL A 416 13.85 7.78 -15.02
C VAL A 416 14.26 6.45 -14.39
N ILE A 417 14.68 6.45 -13.12
CA ILE A 417 15.15 5.24 -12.45
C ILE A 417 14.03 4.22 -12.27
N ASP A 418 12.83 4.65 -11.85
CA ASP A 418 11.70 3.70 -11.75
C ASP A 418 11.18 3.26 -13.13
N GLY A 419 11.29 4.10 -14.17
CA GLY A 419 11.07 3.71 -15.56
C GLY A 419 12.04 2.60 -16.01
N LEU A 420 13.34 2.76 -15.77
CA LEU A 420 14.34 1.73 -16.04
C LEU A 420 14.08 0.44 -15.26
N SER A 421 13.55 0.56 -14.04
CA SER A 421 13.20 -0.59 -13.21
C SER A 421 12.13 -1.50 -13.82
N ILE A 422 11.23 -0.98 -14.70
CA ILE A 422 10.25 -1.79 -15.41
C ILE A 422 10.97 -2.75 -16.37
N PHE A 423 11.87 -2.22 -17.19
CA PHE A 423 12.65 -3.02 -18.16
C PHE A 423 13.54 -4.04 -17.46
N THR A 424 14.16 -3.64 -16.35
CA THR A 424 14.99 -4.54 -15.54
C THR A 424 14.18 -5.70 -14.96
N ARG A 425 12.94 -5.46 -14.47
CA ARG A 425 12.04 -6.52 -14.00
C ARG A 425 11.60 -7.45 -15.12
N LEU A 426 11.29 -6.92 -16.31
CA LEU A 426 10.97 -7.73 -17.47
C LEU A 426 12.16 -8.62 -17.87
N TYR A 427 13.39 -8.10 -17.77
CA TYR A 427 14.60 -8.89 -18.02
C TYR A 427 14.77 -10.01 -16.99
N ILE A 428 14.55 -9.74 -15.69
CA ILE A 428 14.61 -10.76 -14.62
C ILE A 428 13.54 -11.86 -14.84
N LEU A 429 12.36 -11.50 -15.33
CA LEU A 429 11.27 -12.47 -15.58
C LEU A 429 11.47 -13.30 -16.85
N LYS A 430 12.20 -12.80 -17.86
CA LYS A 430 12.43 -13.48 -19.14
C LYS A 430 12.91 -14.92 -18.98
N ASP A 431 13.85 -15.14 -18.04
CA ASP A 431 14.47 -16.46 -17.84
C ASP A 431 13.63 -17.42 -17.00
N VAL A 432 12.47 -16.98 -16.50
CA VAL A 432 11.67 -17.74 -15.51
C VAL A 432 10.25 -18.02 -15.96
N THR A 433 9.65 -17.10 -16.72
CA THR A 433 8.20 -17.11 -17.00
C THR A 433 7.88 -17.04 -18.49
N GLU A 434 8.84 -17.25 -19.39
CA GLU A 434 8.68 -17.08 -20.85
C GLU A 434 8.12 -15.70 -21.26
N VAL A 435 8.25 -14.70 -20.37
CA VAL A 435 7.79 -13.34 -20.65
C VAL A 435 8.48 -12.79 -21.88
N LYS A 436 7.72 -12.59 -22.93
CA LYS A 436 8.20 -11.86 -24.11
C LYS A 436 8.13 -10.37 -23.78
N MET A 437 9.28 -9.71 -23.66
CA MET A 437 9.38 -8.25 -23.44
C MET A 437 8.48 -7.48 -24.42
N ILE A 438 8.43 -7.93 -25.69
CA ILE A 438 7.56 -7.41 -26.73
C ILE A 438 6.07 -7.54 -26.35
N GLY A 439 5.69 -8.63 -25.65
CA GLY A 439 4.31 -8.83 -25.18
C GLY A 439 3.88 -7.76 -24.17
N TYR A 440 4.74 -7.39 -23.24
CA TYR A 440 4.45 -6.31 -22.28
C TYR A 440 4.38 -4.94 -22.98
N LEU A 441 5.32 -4.66 -23.89
CA LEU A 441 5.32 -3.44 -24.69
C LEU A 441 4.00 -3.28 -25.48
N LYS A 442 3.58 -4.33 -26.20
CA LYS A 442 2.38 -4.32 -27.05
C LYS A 442 1.07 -4.29 -26.24
N ASN A 443 0.97 -5.09 -25.19
CA ASN A 443 -0.29 -5.29 -24.47
C ASN A 443 -0.48 -4.34 -23.27
N VAL A 444 0.59 -3.69 -22.79
CA VAL A 444 0.52 -2.77 -21.63
C VAL A 444 0.99 -1.38 -22.03
N LEU A 445 2.26 -1.19 -22.41
CA LEU A 445 2.82 0.14 -22.59
C LEU A 445 2.20 0.90 -23.77
N PHE A 446 1.99 0.23 -24.90
CA PHE A 446 1.39 0.89 -26.07
C PHE A 446 -0.04 1.36 -25.82
N PRO A 447 -0.99 0.54 -25.31
CA PRO A 447 -2.34 1.01 -24.95
C PRO A 447 -2.33 2.11 -23.89
N VAL A 448 -1.44 1.99 -22.88
CA VAL A 448 -1.29 2.98 -21.81
C VAL A 448 -0.85 4.33 -22.37
N LEU A 449 0.16 4.36 -23.23
CA LEU A 449 0.65 5.60 -23.87
C LEU A 449 -0.43 6.23 -24.75
N LEU A 450 -1.10 5.43 -25.57
CA LEU A 450 -2.15 5.93 -26.48
C LEU A 450 -3.31 6.55 -25.71
N VAL A 451 -3.81 5.85 -24.68
CA VAL A 451 -4.88 6.37 -23.80
C VAL A 451 -4.40 7.63 -23.08
N SER A 452 -3.17 7.66 -22.59
CA SER A 452 -2.65 8.82 -21.86
C SER A 452 -2.58 10.05 -22.73
N ILE A 453 -2.07 9.95 -23.95
CA ILE A 453 -1.99 11.07 -24.89
C ILE A 453 -3.39 11.59 -25.23
N LEU A 454 -4.31 10.71 -25.61
CA LEU A 454 -5.65 11.13 -26.05
C LEU A 454 -6.50 11.69 -24.91
N ALA A 455 -6.51 11.00 -23.76
CA ALA A 455 -7.31 11.44 -22.62
C ALA A 455 -6.74 12.71 -21.97
N PHE A 456 -5.40 12.84 -21.87
CA PHE A 456 -4.77 14.05 -21.36
C PHE A 456 -5.04 15.25 -22.27
N SER A 457 -4.94 15.06 -23.61
CA SER A 457 -5.26 16.11 -24.59
C SER A 457 -6.72 16.53 -24.52
N ALA A 458 -7.65 15.57 -24.41
CA ALA A 458 -9.08 15.87 -24.26
C ALA A 458 -9.37 16.63 -22.96
N CYS A 459 -8.79 16.20 -21.84
CA CYS A 459 -8.93 16.88 -20.55
C CYS A 459 -8.28 18.27 -20.56
N TYR A 460 -7.17 18.46 -21.27
CA TYR A 460 -6.54 19.78 -21.46
C TYR A 460 -7.44 20.74 -22.23
N LEU A 461 -8.06 20.28 -23.30
CA LEU A 461 -9.02 21.08 -24.07
C LEU A 461 -10.24 21.47 -23.22
N LEU A 462 -10.78 20.51 -22.44
CA LEU A 462 -11.87 20.79 -21.51
C LEU A 462 -11.46 21.83 -20.44
N TRP A 463 -10.26 21.70 -19.88
CA TRP A 463 -9.75 22.65 -18.89
C TRP A 463 -9.65 24.07 -19.40
N LYS A 464 -9.27 24.25 -20.68
CA LYS A 464 -9.25 25.59 -21.33
C LYS A 464 -10.63 26.19 -21.54
N LEU A 465 -11.67 25.36 -21.68
CA LEU A 465 -13.04 25.80 -21.96
C LEU A 465 -13.83 26.12 -20.68
N VAL A 466 -13.39 25.58 -19.54
CA VAL A 466 -14.10 25.70 -18.25
C VAL A 466 -13.52 26.86 -17.44
N PRO A 467 -14.35 27.83 -16.97
CA PRO A 467 -13.87 28.89 -16.10
C PRO A 467 -13.33 28.34 -14.75
N CYS A 468 -12.20 28.89 -14.28
CA CYS A 468 -11.56 28.46 -13.02
C CYS A 468 -12.32 29.02 -11.78
N THR A 469 -13.61 28.67 -11.62
CA THR A 469 -14.40 29.03 -10.45
C THR A 469 -14.95 27.78 -9.76
N MET A 470 -15.21 27.84 -8.45
CA MET A 470 -15.53 26.68 -7.61
C MET A 470 -16.60 25.71 -8.17
N PRO A 471 -17.81 26.15 -8.62
CA PRO A 471 -18.80 25.20 -9.12
C PRO A 471 -18.33 24.48 -10.41
N TYR A 472 -17.57 25.18 -11.26
CA TYR A 472 -17.04 24.62 -12.50
C TYR A 472 -15.84 23.68 -12.29
N ASN A 473 -15.05 23.90 -11.25
CA ASN A 473 -13.96 22.97 -10.89
C ASN A 473 -14.50 21.59 -10.49
N ILE A 474 -15.61 21.54 -9.75
CA ILE A 474 -16.28 20.27 -9.41
C ILE A 474 -16.81 19.60 -10.69
N LEU A 475 -17.47 20.38 -11.57
CA LEU A 475 -17.94 19.87 -12.85
C LEU A 475 -16.79 19.34 -13.72
N TYR A 476 -15.65 20.04 -13.74
CA TYR A 476 -14.45 19.58 -14.44
C TYR A 476 -13.92 18.25 -13.92
N VAL A 477 -13.90 18.04 -12.61
CA VAL A 477 -13.49 16.75 -12.03
C VAL A 477 -14.38 15.61 -12.55
N PHE A 478 -15.69 15.78 -12.50
CA PHE A 478 -16.63 14.75 -12.97
C PHE A 478 -16.52 14.53 -14.48
N THR A 479 -16.46 15.59 -15.28
CA THR A 479 -16.35 15.49 -16.74
C THR A 479 -15.02 14.89 -17.17
N SER A 480 -13.90 15.25 -16.53
CA SER A 480 -12.60 14.67 -16.82
C SER A 480 -12.52 13.18 -16.46
N ILE A 481 -13.11 12.76 -15.34
CA ILE A 481 -13.23 11.34 -14.99
C ILE A 481 -14.06 10.60 -16.03
N LEU A 482 -15.18 11.17 -16.46
CA LEU A 482 -16.04 10.57 -17.49
C LEU A 482 -15.31 10.43 -18.83
N VAL A 483 -14.59 11.47 -19.27
CA VAL A 483 -13.76 11.42 -20.48
C VAL A 483 -12.68 10.35 -20.38
N ASN A 484 -11.98 10.27 -19.24
CA ASN A 484 -10.99 9.22 -19.01
C ASN A 484 -11.63 7.83 -19.13
N ILE A 485 -12.80 7.60 -18.51
CA ILE A 485 -13.53 6.32 -18.59
C ILE A 485 -13.89 6.00 -20.05
N ILE A 486 -14.40 6.96 -20.82
CA ILE A 486 -14.77 6.77 -22.22
C ILE A 486 -13.55 6.40 -23.06
N VAL A 487 -12.46 7.16 -22.96
CA VAL A 487 -11.22 6.89 -23.72
C VAL A 487 -10.62 5.54 -23.35
N ILE A 488 -10.57 5.20 -22.05
CA ILE A 488 -10.13 3.90 -21.57
C ILE A 488 -11.01 2.78 -22.14
N ALA A 489 -12.33 2.93 -22.09
CA ALA A 489 -13.28 1.94 -22.58
C ALA A 489 -13.22 1.76 -24.10
N CYS A 490 -12.94 2.82 -24.86
CA CYS A 490 -12.88 2.76 -26.32
C CYS A 490 -11.54 2.22 -26.85
N ILE A 491 -10.42 2.59 -26.21
CA ILE A 491 -9.07 2.40 -26.77
C ILE A 491 -8.20 1.53 -25.86
N GLY A 492 -8.32 1.70 -24.53
CA GLY A 492 -7.45 1.04 -23.55
C GLY A 492 -7.78 -0.42 -23.30
N ILE A 493 -9.00 -0.86 -23.61
CA ILE A 493 -9.53 -2.17 -23.25
C ILE A 493 -9.76 -2.99 -24.51
N THR A 494 -9.24 -4.22 -24.55
CA THR A 494 -9.46 -5.18 -25.63
C THR A 494 -10.93 -5.66 -25.65
N THR A 495 -11.39 -6.19 -26.80
CA THR A 495 -12.76 -6.70 -26.97
C THR A 495 -13.09 -7.76 -25.92
N ASN A 496 -12.15 -8.67 -25.62
CA ASN A 496 -12.32 -9.69 -24.59
C ASN A 496 -12.45 -9.11 -23.18
N GLU A 497 -11.64 -8.11 -22.84
CA GLU A 497 -11.70 -7.41 -21.54
C GLU A 497 -13.01 -6.64 -21.39
N ARG A 498 -13.48 -5.99 -22.47
CA ARG A 498 -14.77 -5.30 -22.50
C ARG A 498 -15.93 -6.25 -22.23
N GLN A 499 -15.97 -7.42 -22.89
CA GLN A 499 -16.98 -8.45 -22.65
C GLN A 499 -16.96 -8.94 -21.19
N MET A 500 -15.77 -9.11 -20.61
CA MET A 500 -15.62 -9.50 -19.20
C MET A 500 -16.21 -8.45 -18.24
N ILE A 501 -15.90 -7.17 -18.47
CA ILE A 501 -16.42 -6.07 -17.66
C ILE A 501 -17.94 -5.98 -17.80
N MET A 502 -18.48 -5.98 -19.03
CA MET A 502 -19.93 -5.91 -19.29
C MET A 502 -20.67 -7.11 -18.68
N SER A 503 -20.13 -8.31 -18.82
CA SER A 503 -20.72 -9.49 -18.19
C SER A 503 -20.72 -9.41 -16.66
N GLY A 504 -19.69 -8.82 -16.07
CA GLY A 504 -19.61 -8.54 -14.64
C GLY A 504 -20.66 -7.53 -14.18
N ILE A 505 -20.80 -6.42 -14.89
CA ILE A 505 -21.79 -5.36 -14.63
C ILE A 505 -23.21 -5.91 -14.77
N ASN A 506 -23.54 -6.56 -15.89
CA ASN A 506 -24.87 -7.13 -16.12
C ASN A 506 -25.29 -8.17 -15.06
N ARG A 507 -24.33 -8.92 -14.53
CA ARG A 507 -24.59 -9.86 -13.43
C ARG A 507 -24.81 -9.18 -12.09
N LEU A 508 -24.19 -8.02 -11.85
CA LEU A 508 -24.44 -7.20 -10.66
C LEU A 508 -25.86 -6.62 -10.70
N PHE A 509 -26.28 -6.07 -11.83
CA PHE A 509 -27.64 -5.54 -12.02
C PHE A 509 -28.74 -6.61 -11.96
N LYS A 510 -28.48 -7.83 -12.47
CA LYS A 510 -29.44 -8.96 -12.34
C LYS A 510 -29.58 -9.52 -10.92
N ARG A 511 -28.76 -9.14 -9.96
CA ARG A 511 -28.85 -9.55 -8.55
C ARG A 511 -29.50 -8.49 -7.64
N VAL A 512 -29.68 -7.28 -8.14
CA VAL A 512 -30.34 -6.18 -7.42
C VAL A 512 -31.85 -6.15 -7.75
N LYS A 513 -32.26 -6.84 -8.82
CA LYS A 513 -33.67 -7.25 -9.07
C LYS A 513 -33.89 -8.65 -8.50
#